data_d1ba5b79e5b7996705807c5886e07877
#
_entry.id   d1ba5b79e5b7996705807c5886e07877
#
_cell.length_a   1.000
_cell.length_b   1.000
_cell.length_c   1.000
_cell.angle_alpha   90.00
_cell.angle_beta   90.00
_cell.angle_gamma   90.00
#
_symmetry.space_group_name_H-M   'P 1'
#
loop_
_entity.id
_entity.type
_entity.pdbx_description
1 polymer ?
#
loop_
_entity_poly.entity_id
_entity_poly.type
_entity_poly.pdbx_seq_one_letter_code
_entity_poly.pdbx_strand_id
1 'polypeptide(L)' 'MAGKKIRSTGRLLTVDQVAELLNTSVRYPRRLVEERRITFVKVGRHVRIPESALDEFITAGTVEPVRLRRGRVA' A
#
# COMPACT_ATOMS: atom_id res chain seq x y z
N MET A 1 -11.47 3.86 -19.66
CA MET A 1 -11.17 3.74 -19.34
C MET A 1 -10.71 3.96 -18.74
N ALA A 2 -10.71 3.91 -18.60
CA ALA A 2 -10.19 4.02 -18.08
C ALA A 2 -9.58 3.95 -17.63
N GLY A 3 -9.36 3.89 -17.49
CA GLY A 3 -8.76 3.82 -17.08
C GLY A 3 -8.07 3.69 -16.80
N LYS A 4 -7.87 3.69 -16.42
CA LYS A 4 -7.15 3.58 -16.10
C LYS A 4 -6.61 3.08 -15.74
N LYS A 5 -6.38 2.76 -15.48
CA LYS A 5 -5.85 2.23 -15.15
C LYS A 5 -5.12 1.51 -14.65
N ILE A 6 -5.29 0.97 -14.21
CA ILE A 6 -4.58 0.15 -13.58
C ILE A 6 -4.18 -0.83 -14.42
N ARG A 7 -3.66 -1.02 -14.88
CA ARG A 7 -3.21 -1.78 -15.58
C ARG A 7 -2.88 -2.79 -15.09
N SER A 8 -3.13 -3.26 -14.65
CA SER A 8 -2.91 -4.07 -14.18
C SER A 8 -2.18 -4.90 -14.12
N THR A 9 -1.55 -4.72 -14.08
CA THR A 9 -0.56 -5.48 -13.95
C THR A 9 -0.52 -6.13 -12.77
N GLY A 10 -0.94 -5.72 -11.80
CA GLY A 10 -0.75 -6.34 -10.55
C GLY A 10 -1.90 -7.14 -10.14
N ARG A 11 -1.75 -7.80 -9.04
CA ARG A 11 -2.80 -8.57 -8.47
C ARG A 11 -3.66 -7.71 -7.59
N LEU A 12 -4.84 -8.23 -7.31
CA LEU A 12 -5.69 -7.63 -6.30
C LEU A 12 -5.49 -8.44 -5.03
N LEU A 13 -5.17 -7.74 -3.96
CA LEU A 13 -4.84 -8.39 -2.69
C LEU A 13 -5.99 -8.29 -1.73
N THR A 14 -6.13 -9.28 -0.89
CA THR A 14 -7.10 -9.20 0.20
C THR A 14 -6.51 -8.37 1.32
N VAL A 15 -7.35 -7.94 2.22
CA VAL A 15 -6.90 -7.21 3.40
C VAL A 15 -5.94 -8.08 4.21
N ASP A 16 -6.22 -9.37 4.29
CA ASP A 16 -5.35 -10.30 5.01
C ASP A 16 -3.97 -10.38 4.37
N GLN A 17 -3.94 -10.43 3.04
CA GLN A 17 -2.66 -10.48 2.34
C GLN A 17 -1.86 -9.20 2.53
N VAL A 18 -2.54 -8.07 2.54
CA VAL A 18 -1.87 -6.80 2.78
C VAL A 18 -1.27 -6.79 4.19
N ALA A 19 -2.03 -7.27 5.16
CA ALA A 19 -1.53 -7.33 6.53
C ALA A 19 -0.26 -8.18 6.60
N GLU A 20 -0.28 -9.30 5.89
CA GLU A 20 0.87 -10.17 5.86
C GLU A 20 2.08 -9.51 5.23
N LEU A 21 1.87 -8.84 4.11
CA LEU A 21 2.96 -8.17 3.42
C LEU A 21 3.50 -7.00 4.22
N LEU A 22 2.63 -6.32 4.97
CA LEU A 22 3.07 -5.23 5.82
C LEU A 22 3.56 -5.71 7.18
N ASN A 23 3.36 -6.99 7.45
CA ASN A 23 3.73 -7.59 8.71
C ASN A 23 3.03 -6.90 9.88
N THR A 24 1.74 -6.69 9.73
CA THR A 24 0.92 -6.07 10.76
C THR A 24 -0.30 -6.94 11.00
N SER A 25 -1.09 -6.58 12.00
CA SER A 25 -2.35 -7.26 12.17
C SER A 25 -3.31 -6.76 11.10
N VAL A 26 -4.36 -7.53 10.85
CA VAL A 26 -5.34 -7.19 9.83
C VAL A 26 -6.10 -5.92 10.16
N ARG A 27 -6.10 -5.52 11.42
CA ARG A 27 -6.73 -4.29 11.83
C ARG A 27 -6.16 -3.10 11.14
N TYR A 28 -4.86 -3.08 10.87
CA TYR A 28 -4.22 -1.92 10.28
C TYR A 28 -4.67 -1.68 8.85
N PRO A 29 -4.58 -2.64 7.93
CA PRO A 29 -5.07 -2.39 6.58
C PRO A 29 -6.58 -2.15 6.54
N ARG A 30 -7.33 -2.74 7.47
CA ARG A 30 -8.75 -2.46 7.54
C ARG A 30 -8.99 -1.00 7.85
N ARG A 31 -8.23 -0.45 8.77
CA ARG A 31 -8.34 0.94 9.11
C ARG A 31 -7.96 1.84 7.94
N LEU A 32 -6.92 1.45 7.20
CA LEU A 32 -6.51 2.23 6.03
C LEU A 32 -7.63 2.32 5.01
N VAL A 33 -8.37 1.23 4.82
CA VAL A 33 -9.49 1.22 3.90
C VAL A 33 -10.61 2.09 4.45
N GLU A 34 -10.93 1.94 5.72
CA GLU A 34 -12.01 2.70 6.33
C GLU A 34 -11.74 4.19 6.29
N GLU A 35 -10.51 4.58 6.47
CA GLU A 35 -10.14 5.98 6.48
C GLU A 35 -9.76 6.49 5.10
N ARG A 36 -9.88 5.62 4.10
CA ARG A 36 -9.58 5.97 2.72
C ARG A 36 -8.18 6.49 2.54
N ARG A 37 -7.24 5.86 3.23
CA ARG A 37 -5.84 6.23 3.16
C ARG A 37 -5.06 5.36 2.19
N ILE A 38 -5.71 4.39 1.58
CA ILE A 38 -5.08 3.56 0.58
C ILE A 38 -6.13 3.29 -0.49
N THR A 39 -5.71 3.25 -1.73
CA THR A 39 -6.62 2.97 -2.84
C THR A 39 -7.09 1.53 -2.76
N PHE A 40 -8.37 1.32 -2.90
CA PHE A 40 -8.91 -0.03 -2.88
C PHE A 40 -10.05 -0.14 -3.88
N VAL A 41 -10.41 -1.36 -4.20
CA VAL A 41 -11.44 -1.67 -5.18
C VAL A 41 -12.50 -2.52 -4.49
N LYS A 42 -13.75 -2.24 -4.79
CA LYS A 42 -14.84 -3.08 -4.30
C LYS A 42 -15.22 -4.05 -5.41
N VAL A 43 -15.07 -5.31 -5.15
CA VAL A 43 -15.46 -6.33 -6.09
C VAL A 43 -16.67 -7.01 -5.48
N GLY A 44 -17.86 -6.55 -5.88
CA GLY A 44 -19.06 -6.96 -5.21
C GLY A 44 -19.01 -6.43 -3.79
N ARG A 45 -19.06 -7.34 -2.82
CA ARG A 45 -18.97 -6.91 -1.43
C ARG A 45 -17.56 -7.15 -0.88
N HIS A 46 -16.65 -7.54 -1.73
CA HIS A 46 -15.27 -7.80 -1.28
C HIS A 46 -14.41 -6.58 -1.50
N VAL A 47 -13.55 -6.30 -0.55
CA VAL A 47 -12.58 -5.23 -0.68
C VAL A 47 -11.28 -5.84 -1.16
N ARG A 48 -10.69 -5.24 -2.17
CA ARG A 48 -9.40 -5.70 -2.69
C ARG A 48 -8.49 -4.51 -2.87
N ILE A 49 -7.22 -4.72 -2.65
CA ILE A 49 -6.24 -3.64 -2.74
C ILE A 49 -5.30 -3.97 -3.88
N PRO A 50 -5.26 -3.12 -4.92
CA PRO A 50 -4.33 -3.39 -6.02
C PRO A 50 -2.90 -3.40 -5.50
N GLU A 51 -2.12 -4.31 -6.01
CA GLU A 51 -0.73 -4.42 -5.60
C GLU A 51 0.01 -3.11 -5.82
N SER A 52 -0.30 -2.41 -6.91
CA SER A 52 0.33 -1.12 -7.18
C SER A 52 -0.02 -0.09 -6.11
N ALA A 53 -1.22 -0.15 -5.58
CA ALA A 53 -1.62 0.79 -4.51
C ALA A 53 -0.83 0.50 -3.24
N LEU A 54 -0.59 -0.77 -2.96
CA LEU A 54 0.21 -1.13 -1.81
C LEU A 54 1.65 -0.66 -2.00
N ASP A 55 2.18 -0.82 -3.20
CA ASP A 55 3.53 -0.35 -3.50
C ASP A 55 3.65 1.15 -3.28
N GLU A 56 2.66 1.91 -3.73
CA GLU A 56 2.65 3.34 -3.54
C GLU A 56 2.59 3.71 -2.07
N PHE A 57 1.78 2.97 -1.33
CA PHE A 57 1.65 3.22 0.09
C PHE A 57 2.98 2.99 0.81
N ILE A 58 3.65 1.91 0.46
CA ILE A 58 4.94 1.59 1.05
C ILE A 58 5.97 2.64 0.68
N THR A 59 5.97 3.04 -0.58
CA THR A 59 6.91 4.06 -1.05
C THR A 59 6.72 5.36 -0.31
N ALA A 60 5.46 5.77 -0.14
CA ALA A 60 5.17 7.01 0.54
C ALA A 60 5.59 6.97 2.01
N GLY A 61 5.60 5.78 2.61
CA GLY A 61 6.01 5.66 4.00
C GLY A 61 7.47 5.29 4.20
N THR A 62 8.22 5.18 3.10
CA THR A 62 9.61 4.78 3.22
C THR A 62 10.43 5.93 3.79
N VAL A 63 11.20 5.61 4.81
CA VAL A 63 12.06 6.60 5.44
C VAL A 63 13.49 6.21 5.11
N GLU A 64 14.15 7.06 4.35
CA GLU A 64 15.51 6.78 3.96
C GLU A 64 16.45 7.09 5.09
N PRO A 65 17.55 6.36 5.21
CA PRO A 65 18.50 6.68 6.25
C PRO A 65 19.15 8.02 5.96
N VAL A 66 19.45 8.72 7.01
CA VAL A 66 20.16 9.96 6.85
C VAL A 66 21.57 9.67 6.39
N ARG A 67 22.10 10.35 5.32
CA ARG A 67 23.38 10.09 4.88
C ARG A 67 24.21 11.09 5.44
N LEU A 68 24.89 10.89 6.27
CA LEU A 68 25.72 11.85 6.86
C LEU A 68 26.84 12.13 6.04
N ARG A 69 27.16 12.35 5.69
CA ARG A 69 27.91 12.43 5.03
C ARG A 69 28.57 13.14 4.94
N ARG A 70 28.65 12.99 4.86
CA ARG A 70 28.98 13.47 4.78
C ARG A 70 29.28 14.17 5.24
N GLY A 71 29.57 14.00 5.69
CA GLY A 71 29.62 14.43 6.25
C GLY A 71 29.19 14.92 6.95
N ARG A 72 28.74 14.89 7.46
CA ARG A 72 28.20 15.13 8.21
C ARG A 72 28.04 14.72 8.94
N VAL A 73 28.06 14.18 9.26
CA VAL A 73 27.95 13.65 9.82
C VAL A 73 27.98 13.53 10.29
N ALA A 74 28.14 13.49 10.54
CA ALA A 74 28.19 13.24 10.97
C ALA A 74 28.32 13.14 11.15
#